data_244c3e169c4b04fffb19ba8f61053152
#
_entry.id   244c3e169c4b04fffb19ba8f61053152
#
_cell.length_a   1.000
_cell.length_b   1.000
_cell.length_c   1.000
_cell.angle_alpha   90.00
_cell.angle_beta   90.00
_cell.angle_gamma   90.00
#
_symmetry.space_group_name_H-M   'P 1'
#
loop_
_entity.id
_entity.type
_entity.pdbx_description
1 polymer ?
#
loop_
_entity_poly.entity_id
_entity_poly.type
_entity_poly.pdbx_seq_one_letter_code
_entity_poly.pdbx_strand_id
1 'polypeptide(L)'
;MGGGEVARYITRHGESRLHSVVFAAAVPPCLMKSANNPDGPLTPEAAQEKRHALEQDRPAFFEEFTQNFFSADGVLQVTESQRREAVSVCNQSAQYAALACMDAFSTTDFREDLKKVTVPTLVIHGDADAIVPLAGSGQRTHRAIPHSQLITVSGAPHGLNLSHAQAFNDALLAFLKT
;
A
#
# COMPACT_ATOMS: atom_id res chain seq x y z
N MET A 1 0.30 -0.91 -4.92
CA MET A 1 0.85 -2.09 -5.64
C MET A 1 2.37 -2.14 -5.61
N GLY A 2 3.09 -1.03 -5.75
CA GLY A 2 4.56 -0.98 -5.88
C GLY A 2 5.35 -1.80 -4.85
N GLY A 3 4.93 -1.85 -3.58
CA GLY A 3 5.60 -2.69 -2.59
C GLY A 3 5.52 -4.21 -2.88
N GLY A 4 4.42 -4.67 -3.47
CA GLY A 4 4.31 -6.05 -3.96
C GLY A 4 5.24 -6.32 -5.14
N GLU A 5 5.39 -5.35 -6.03
CA GLU A 5 6.32 -5.42 -7.16
C GLU A 5 7.78 -5.48 -6.68
N VAL A 6 8.14 -4.71 -5.65
CA VAL A 6 9.47 -4.77 -5.02
C VAL A 6 9.73 -6.18 -4.48
N ALA A 7 8.83 -6.75 -3.69
CA ALA A 7 8.98 -8.10 -3.14
C ALA A 7 9.11 -9.15 -4.26
N ARG A 8 8.26 -9.06 -5.29
CA ARG A 8 8.27 -9.98 -6.43
C ARG A 8 9.51 -9.82 -7.32
N TYR A 9 10.01 -8.58 -7.47
CA TYR A 9 11.27 -8.32 -8.17
C TYR A 9 12.43 -9.05 -7.51
N ILE A 10 12.57 -8.93 -6.18
CA ILE A 10 13.62 -9.61 -5.42
C ILE A 10 13.56 -11.11 -5.62
N THR A 11 12.36 -11.68 -5.54
CA THR A 11 12.16 -13.12 -5.73
C THR A 11 12.60 -13.60 -7.12
N ARG A 12 12.35 -12.80 -8.18
CA ARG A 12 12.59 -13.19 -9.57
C ARG A 12 13.99 -12.85 -10.06
N HIS A 13 14.58 -11.78 -9.56
CA HIS A 13 15.80 -11.19 -10.10
C HIS A 13 16.93 -11.09 -9.10
N GLY A 14 16.68 -11.41 -7.81
CA GLY A 14 17.64 -11.26 -6.73
C GLY A 14 17.86 -9.80 -6.32
N GLU A 15 18.83 -9.59 -5.44
CA GLU A 15 19.13 -8.31 -4.81
C GLU A 15 20.43 -7.64 -5.26
N SER A 16 21.19 -8.27 -6.17
CA SER A 16 22.53 -7.81 -6.57
C SER A 16 22.61 -6.38 -7.14
N ARG A 17 21.46 -5.82 -7.52
CA ARG A 17 21.32 -4.44 -8.04
C ARG A 17 20.64 -3.50 -7.05
N LEU A 18 20.33 -3.97 -5.84
CA LEU A 18 19.63 -3.19 -4.82
C LEU A 18 20.60 -2.85 -3.68
N HIS A 19 20.59 -1.61 -3.27
CA HIS A 19 21.31 -1.17 -2.07
C HIS A 19 20.43 -1.31 -0.83
N SER A 20 19.17 -0.95 -0.98
CA SER A 20 18.14 -1.03 0.08
C SER A 20 16.75 -1.04 -0.56
N VAL A 21 15.72 -1.34 0.23
CA VAL A 21 14.32 -1.28 -0.21
C VAL A 21 13.42 -0.57 0.79
N VAL A 22 12.35 0.04 0.27
CA VAL A 22 11.35 0.74 1.08
C VAL A 22 9.96 0.21 0.76
N PHE A 23 9.25 -0.23 1.80
CA PHE A 23 7.82 -0.57 1.74
C PHE A 23 7.03 0.59 2.33
N ALA A 24 6.54 1.48 1.47
CA ALA A 24 5.77 2.66 1.87
C ALA A 24 4.26 2.38 1.72
N ALA A 25 3.51 2.35 2.82
CA ALA A 25 2.08 2.02 2.86
C ALA A 25 1.74 0.80 1.98
N ALA A 26 2.54 -0.25 2.07
CA ALA A 26 2.60 -1.31 1.07
C ALA A 26 1.68 -2.48 1.39
N VAL A 27 1.17 -3.14 0.34
CA VAL A 27 0.25 -4.29 0.39
C VAL A 27 0.81 -5.54 1.09
N PRO A 28 2.09 -5.92 0.90
CA PRO A 28 2.58 -7.16 1.52
C PRO A 28 2.30 -7.25 3.02
N PRO A 29 2.13 -8.47 3.56
CA PRO A 29 2.38 -9.76 2.91
C PRO A 29 1.23 -10.32 2.08
N CYS A 30 -0.02 -10.09 2.44
CA CYS A 30 -1.20 -10.58 1.74
C CYS A 30 -2.45 -9.95 2.35
N LEU A 31 -3.28 -9.28 1.53
CA LEU A 31 -4.48 -8.61 2.01
C LEU A 31 -5.67 -9.55 2.14
N MET A 32 -5.86 -10.48 1.20
CA MET A 32 -7.05 -11.34 1.19
C MET A 32 -7.10 -12.22 2.44
N LYS A 33 -8.20 -12.10 3.17
CA LYS A 33 -8.52 -13.01 4.28
C LYS A 33 -8.91 -14.37 3.75
N SER A 34 -8.34 -15.43 4.34
CA SER A 34 -8.62 -16.82 3.97
C SER A 34 -8.27 -17.76 5.11
N ALA A 35 -8.58 -19.04 4.97
CA ALA A 35 -8.24 -20.05 5.98
C ALA A 35 -6.73 -20.10 6.29
N ASN A 36 -5.87 -19.88 5.29
CA ASN A 36 -4.41 -19.83 5.45
C ASN A 36 -3.85 -18.41 5.69
N ASN A 37 -4.71 -17.38 5.71
CA ASN A 37 -4.38 -15.98 6.01
C ASN A 37 -5.50 -15.34 6.86
N PRO A 38 -5.74 -15.83 8.09
CA PRO A 38 -6.84 -15.34 8.92
C PRO A 38 -6.70 -13.86 9.32
N ASP A 39 -5.46 -13.34 9.35
CA ASP A 39 -5.14 -11.95 9.67
C ASP A 39 -5.19 -11.01 8.44
N GLY A 40 -5.61 -11.51 7.29
CA GLY A 40 -5.82 -10.69 6.09
C GLY A 40 -6.91 -9.65 6.35
N PRO A 41 -6.66 -8.35 6.10
CA PRO A 41 -7.63 -7.30 6.43
C PRO A 41 -8.78 -7.17 5.42
N LEU A 42 -8.67 -7.79 4.25
CA LEU A 42 -9.66 -7.69 3.17
C LEU A 42 -10.44 -9.01 3.04
N THR A 43 -11.73 -8.99 3.36
CA THR A 43 -12.59 -10.17 3.16
C THR A 43 -12.93 -10.37 1.67
N PRO A 44 -13.24 -11.60 1.23
CA PRO A 44 -13.68 -11.86 -0.14
C PRO A 44 -14.89 -11.02 -0.56
N GLU A 45 -15.85 -10.87 0.36
CA GLU A 45 -17.08 -10.08 0.13
C GLU A 45 -16.75 -8.61 -0.13
N ALA A 46 -15.92 -8.00 0.74
CA ALA A 46 -15.49 -6.60 0.58
C ALA A 46 -14.66 -6.38 -0.70
N ALA A 47 -13.85 -7.36 -1.10
CA ALA A 47 -13.12 -7.30 -2.36
C ALA A 47 -14.06 -7.32 -3.56
N GLN A 48 -15.10 -8.18 -3.52
CA GLN A 48 -16.11 -8.28 -4.57
C GLN A 48 -16.97 -7.01 -4.65
N GLU A 49 -17.37 -6.44 -3.52
CA GLU A 49 -18.12 -5.17 -3.47
C GLU A 49 -17.32 -4.03 -4.14
N LYS A 50 -16.04 -3.87 -3.78
CA LYS A 50 -15.15 -2.87 -4.40
C LYS A 50 -14.98 -3.09 -5.89
N ARG A 51 -14.81 -4.34 -6.32
CA ARG A 51 -14.72 -4.70 -7.73
C ARG A 51 -15.99 -4.33 -8.47
N HIS A 52 -17.14 -4.69 -7.92
CA HIS A 52 -18.45 -4.37 -8.52
C HIS A 52 -18.67 -2.85 -8.62
N ALA A 53 -18.35 -2.08 -7.57
CA ALA A 53 -18.44 -0.62 -7.60
C ALA A 53 -17.58 -0.01 -8.72
N LEU A 54 -16.34 -0.49 -8.88
CA LEU A 54 -15.45 -0.06 -9.97
C LEU A 54 -15.99 -0.43 -11.36
N GLU A 55 -16.65 -1.59 -11.49
CA GLU A 55 -17.27 -2.03 -12.75
C GLU A 55 -18.49 -1.17 -13.13
N GLN A 56 -19.33 -0.81 -12.16
CA GLN A 56 -20.57 -0.10 -12.36
C GLN A 56 -20.37 1.39 -12.64
N ASP A 57 -19.55 2.07 -11.82
CA ASP A 57 -19.29 3.50 -11.95
C ASP A 57 -17.84 3.84 -11.55
N ARG A 58 -16.95 3.72 -12.51
CA ARG A 58 -15.53 4.00 -12.28
C ARG A 58 -15.23 5.43 -11.82
N PRO A 59 -15.84 6.48 -12.41
CA PRO A 59 -15.66 7.83 -11.90
C PRO A 59 -16.07 8.00 -10.44
N ALA A 60 -17.26 7.53 -10.06
CA ALA A 60 -17.73 7.60 -8.66
C ALA A 60 -16.83 6.78 -7.74
N PHE A 61 -16.40 5.59 -8.17
CA PHE A 61 -15.46 4.77 -7.41
C PHE A 61 -14.14 5.53 -7.12
N PHE A 62 -13.55 6.21 -8.11
CA PHE A 62 -12.30 6.93 -7.90
C PHE A 62 -12.46 8.21 -7.06
N GLU A 63 -13.63 8.85 -7.09
CA GLU A 63 -13.96 9.94 -6.17
C GLU A 63 -13.93 9.46 -4.71
N GLU A 64 -14.61 8.36 -4.41
CA GLU A 64 -14.64 7.75 -3.08
C GLU A 64 -13.26 7.19 -2.68
N PHE A 65 -12.61 6.47 -3.58
CA PHE A 65 -11.30 5.89 -3.34
C PHE A 65 -10.26 6.95 -2.96
N THR A 66 -10.19 8.07 -3.71
CA THR A 66 -9.24 9.15 -3.43
C THR A 66 -9.58 9.91 -2.16
N GLN A 67 -10.87 10.04 -1.83
CA GLN A 67 -11.31 10.58 -0.55
C GLN A 67 -10.74 9.72 0.61
N ASN A 68 -10.94 8.41 0.56
CA ASN A 68 -10.43 7.48 1.58
C ASN A 68 -8.90 7.38 1.59
N PHE A 69 -8.26 7.46 0.42
CA PHE A 69 -6.81 7.39 0.24
C PHE A 69 -6.06 8.52 0.97
N PHE A 70 -6.66 9.71 1.03
CA PHE A 70 -6.06 10.89 1.66
C PHE A 70 -6.72 11.30 2.96
N SER A 71 -7.69 10.55 3.49
CA SER A 71 -8.35 10.88 4.75
C SER A 71 -7.84 10.03 5.91
N ALA A 72 -7.72 10.67 7.07
CA ALA A 72 -7.54 10.05 8.37
C ALA A 72 -8.78 10.36 9.23
N ASP A 73 -9.39 9.33 9.81
CA ASP A 73 -10.61 9.46 10.64
C ASP A 73 -11.74 10.26 9.95
N GLY A 74 -11.88 10.08 8.63
CA GLY A 74 -12.88 10.77 7.83
C GLY A 74 -12.54 12.23 7.44
N VAL A 75 -11.39 12.74 7.89
CA VAL A 75 -10.94 14.11 7.59
C VAL A 75 -9.88 14.08 6.49
N LEU A 76 -10.11 14.81 5.41
CA LEU A 76 -9.17 14.94 4.31
C LEU A 76 -7.87 15.63 4.78
N GLN A 77 -6.71 14.99 4.54
CA GLN A 77 -5.39 15.46 4.98
C GLN A 77 -4.58 16.16 3.88
N VAL A 78 -5.19 16.38 2.73
CA VAL A 78 -4.62 17.13 1.60
C VAL A 78 -5.63 18.18 1.14
N THR A 79 -5.23 19.09 0.25
CA THR A 79 -6.17 20.03 -0.35
C THR A 79 -7.10 19.33 -1.33
N GLU A 80 -8.31 19.86 -1.51
CA GLU A 80 -9.25 19.34 -2.51
C GLU A 80 -8.67 19.39 -3.93
N SER A 81 -7.81 20.35 -4.23
CA SER A 81 -7.10 20.42 -5.50
C SER A 81 -6.17 19.22 -5.73
N GLN A 82 -5.41 18.83 -4.70
CA GLN A 82 -4.53 17.65 -4.75
C GLN A 82 -5.33 16.36 -4.90
N ARG A 83 -6.47 16.24 -4.19
CA ARG A 83 -7.36 15.08 -4.32
C ARG A 83 -7.92 14.99 -5.75
N ARG A 84 -8.41 16.09 -6.32
CA ARG A 84 -8.94 16.13 -7.71
C ARG A 84 -7.89 15.79 -8.76
N GLU A 85 -6.65 16.18 -8.55
CA GLU A 85 -5.54 15.76 -9.41
C GLU A 85 -5.38 14.23 -9.39
N ALA A 86 -5.42 13.61 -8.21
CA ALA A 86 -5.38 12.16 -8.08
C ALA A 86 -6.57 11.48 -8.77
N VAL A 87 -7.80 12.01 -8.65
CA VAL A 87 -8.98 11.54 -9.40
C VAL A 87 -8.72 11.59 -10.90
N SER A 88 -8.18 12.71 -11.40
CA SER A 88 -7.85 12.88 -12.81
C SER A 88 -6.86 11.82 -13.30
N VAL A 89 -5.82 11.53 -12.52
CA VAL A 89 -4.84 10.47 -12.83
C VAL A 89 -5.51 9.10 -12.83
N CYS A 90 -6.33 8.76 -11.84
CA CYS A 90 -7.05 7.50 -11.78
C CYS A 90 -7.96 7.29 -13.01
N ASN A 91 -8.65 8.34 -13.45
CA ASN A 91 -9.55 8.29 -14.60
C ASN A 91 -8.85 8.09 -15.96
N GLN A 92 -7.53 8.26 -16.04
CA GLN A 92 -6.74 7.94 -17.25
C GLN A 92 -6.54 6.43 -17.43
N SER A 93 -6.75 5.61 -16.39
CA SER A 93 -6.60 4.16 -16.49
C SER A 93 -7.69 3.55 -17.39
N ALA A 94 -7.36 2.48 -18.12
CA ALA A 94 -8.37 1.71 -18.82
C ALA A 94 -9.17 0.85 -17.81
N GLN A 95 -10.47 0.65 -18.07
CA GLN A 95 -11.36 -0.13 -17.19
C GLN A 95 -10.79 -1.52 -16.87
N TYR A 96 -10.38 -2.26 -17.91
CA TYR A 96 -9.83 -3.61 -17.72
C TYR A 96 -8.56 -3.63 -16.90
N ALA A 97 -7.70 -2.59 -17.05
CA ALA A 97 -6.46 -2.48 -16.29
C ALA A 97 -6.73 -2.17 -14.81
N ALA A 98 -7.67 -1.27 -14.53
CA ALA A 98 -8.08 -0.94 -13.18
C ALA A 98 -8.63 -2.18 -12.43
N LEU A 99 -9.48 -2.97 -13.09
CA LEU A 99 -10.03 -4.23 -12.53
C LEU A 99 -8.93 -5.27 -12.31
N ALA A 100 -8.05 -5.49 -13.28
CA ALA A 100 -6.93 -6.42 -13.13
C ALA A 100 -5.96 -6.01 -12.00
N CYS A 101 -5.70 -4.70 -11.86
CA CYS A 101 -4.91 -4.17 -10.75
C CYS A 101 -5.59 -4.38 -9.40
N MET A 102 -6.92 -4.19 -9.32
CA MET A 102 -7.68 -4.47 -8.09
C MET A 102 -7.64 -5.95 -7.71
N ASP A 103 -7.78 -6.85 -8.68
CA ASP A 103 -7.66 -8.28 -8.44
C ASP A 103 -6.25 -8.65 -7.94
N ALA A 104 -5.20 -8.16 -8.59
CA ALA A 104 -3.82 -8.37 -8.19
C ALA A 104 -3.53 -7.80 -6.78
N PHE A 105 -3.99 -6.59 -6.49
CA PHE A 105 -3.89 -5.95 -5.18
C PHE A 105 -4.54 -6.81 -4.08
N SER A 106 -5.71 -7.35 -4.36
CA SER A 106 -6.52 -8.09 -3.38
C SER A 106 -5.96 -9.49 -3.11
N THR A 107 -5.53 -10.21 -4.15
CA THR A 107 -5.33 -11.66 -4.10
C THR A 107 -3.87 -12.10 -4.07
N THR A 108 -2.91 -11.22 -4.43
CA THR A 108 -1.51 -11.66 -4.51
C THR A 108 -0.93 -11.93 -3.13
N ASP A 109 -0.34 -13.10 -2.99
CA ASP A 109 0.37 -13.52 -1.79
C ASP A 109 1.88 -13.28 -1.96
N PHE A 110 2.45 -12.46 -1.08
CA PHE A 110 3.86 -12.10 -1.06
C PHE A 110 4.60 -12.71 0.16
N ARG A 111 3.96 -13.59 0.94
CA ARG A 111 4.57 -14.13 2.16
C ARG A 111 5.89 -14.84 1.90
N GLU A 112 5.97 -15.61 0.81
CA GLU A 112 7.21 -16.29 0.43
C GLU A 112 8.23 -15.33 -0.23
N ASP A 113 7.75 -14.26 -0.86
CA ASP A 113 8.63 -13.24 -1.45
C ASP A 113 9.37 -12.45 -0.36
N LEU A 114 8.68 -12.07 0.72
CA LEU A 114 9.28 -11.32 1.83
C LEU A 114 10.42 -12.08 2.54
N LYS A 115 10.36 -13.40 2.58
CA LYS A 115 11.44 -14.23 3.17
C LYS A 115 12.77 -14.12 2.42
N LYS A 116 12.75 -13.63 1.19
CA LYS A 116 13.94 -13.47 0.35
C LYS A 116 14.56 -12.08 0.41
N VAL A 117 13.94 -11.17 1.15
CA VAL A 117 14.44 -9.80 1.32
C VAL A 117 15.55 -9.83 2.37
N THR A 118 16.80 -9.54 1.95
CA THR A 118 17.98 -9.55 2.84
C THR A 118 18.72 -8.20 2.87
N VAL A 119 18.46 -7.29 1.92
CA VAL A 119 19.03 -5.94 1.92
C VAL A 119 18.41 -5.06 3.03
N PRO A 120 19.09 -3.97 3.46
CA PRO A 120 18.52 -2.99 4.38
C PRO A 120 17.10 -2.59 3.94
N THR A 121 16.16 -2.62 4.89
CA THR A 121 14.73 -2.48 4.57
C THR A 121 14.08 -1.47 5.51
N LEU A 122 13.38 -0.49 4.94
CA LEU A 122 12.47 0.40 5.64
C LEU A 122 11.02 0.02 5.36
N VAL A 123 10.22 -0.11 6.41
CA VAL A 123 8.75 -0.12 6.33
C VAL A 123 8.26 1.20 6.91
N ILE A 124 7.62 2.04 6.09
CA ILE A 124 7.02 3.30 6.54
C ILE A 124 5.53 3.29 6.26
N HIS A 125 4.69 3.55 7.28
CA HIS A 125 3.26 3.36 7.19
C HIS A 125 2.49 4.34 8.08
N GLY A 126 1.33 4.81 7.62
CA GLY A 126 0.43 5.62 8.42
C GLY A 126 -0.44 4.74 9.34
N ASP A 127 -0.68 5.15 10.57
CA ASP A 127 -1.56 4.41 11.48
C ASP A 127 -3.06 4.64 11.24
N ALA A 128 -3.40 5.66 10.45
CA ALA A 128 -4.76 5.94 9.97
C ALA A 128 -5.02 5.49 8.52
N ASP A 129 -4.19 4.57 7.98
CA ASP A 129 -4.35 4.03 6.62
C ASP A 129 -5.59 3.12 6.55
N ALA A 130 -6.67 3.63 5.93
CA ALA A 130 -7.92 2.91 5.73
C ALA A 130 -7.93 2.05 4.44
N ILE A 131 -6.94 2.21 3.55
CA ILE A 131 -6.83 1.45 2.29
C ILE A 131 -6.07 0.15 2.51
N VAL A 132 -4.91 0.27 3.16
CA VAL A 132 -4.02 -0.84 3.50
C VAL A 132 -3.69 -0.76 4.99
N PRO A 133 -4.53 -1.31 5.88
CA PRO A 133 -4.36 -1.14 7.32
C PRO A 133 -2.98 -1.58 7.82
N LEU A 134 -2.33 -0.73 8.61
CA LEU A 134 -0.99 -0.97 9.17
C LEU A 134 -0.87 -2.35 9.83
N ALA A 135 -1.84 -2.73 10.66
CA ALA A 135 -1.83 -4.01 11.38
C ALA A 135 -1.90 -5.22 10.44
N GLY A 136 -2.62 -5.08 9.31
CA GLY A 136 -2.80 -6.14 8.31
C GLY A 136 -1.67 -6.21 7.27
N SER A 137 -0.77 -5.24 7.24
CA SER A 137 0.25 -5.10 6.18
C SER A 137 1.61 -4.67 6.72
N GLY A 138 1.86 -3.39 6.99
CA GLY A 138 3.18 -2.87 7.38
C GLY A 138 3.78 -3.57 8.60
N GLN A 139 3.00 -3.77 9.66
CA GLN A 139 3.46 -4.52 10.84
C GLN A 139 3.76 -5.99 10.52
N ARG A 140 3.00 -6.61 9.63
CA ARG A 140 3.23 -8.00 9.21
C ARG A 140 4.45 -8.10 8.30
N THR A 141 4.66 -7.12 7.41
CA THR A 141 5.88 -7.01 6.58
C THR A 141 7.12 -6.87 7.47
N HIS A 142 7.09 -5.99 8.46
CA HIS A 142 8.18 -5.83 9.42
C HIS A 142 8.48 -7.13 10.19
N ARG A 143 7.45 -7.84 10.66
CA ARG A 143 7.64 -9.14 11.31
C ARG A 143 8.23 -10.20 10.37
N ALA A 144 7.87 -10.15 9.08
CA ALA A 144 8.40 -11.10 8.09
C ALA A 144 9.84 -10.79 7.67
N ILE A 145 10.30 -9.54 7.85
CA ILE A 145 11.68 -9.08 7.57
C ILE A 145 12.30 -8.57 8.89
N PRO A 146 12.87 -9.45 9.73
CA PRO A 146 13.26 -9.09 11.10
C PRO A 146 14.32 -8.00 11.23
N HIS A 147 15.14 -7.78 10.19
CA HIS A 147 16.15 -6.72 10.13
C HIS A 147 15.62 -5.39 9.59
N SER A 148 14.34 -5.31 9.19
CA SER A 148 13.74 -4.07 8.72
C SER A 148 13.56 -3.05 9.86
N GLN A 149 13.52 -1.78 9.50
CA GLN A 149 13.07 -0.70 10.37
C GLN A 149 11.59 -0.44 10.10
N LEU A 150 10.77 -0.32 11.15
CA LEU A 150 9.38 0.11 11.03
C LEU A 150 9.24 1.53 11.58
N ILE A 151 8.77 2.43 10.72
CA ILE A 151 8.39 3.79 11.09
C ILE A 151 6.90 3.97 10.88
N THR A 152 6.18 4.26 11.96
CA THR A 152 4.76 4.59 11.92
C THR A 152 4.59 6.10 11.96
N VAL A 153 3.87 6.65 10.98
CA VAL A 153 3.54 8.10 10.92
C VAL A 153 2.15 8.29 11.52
N SER A 154 2.09 8.97 12.67
CA SER A 154 0.84 9.12 13.41
C SER A 154 -0.15 10.01 12.69
N GLY A 155 -1.42 9.56 12.64
CA GLY A 155 -2.53 10.23 11.97
C GLY A 155 -2.42 10.24 10.44
N ALA A 156 -1.45 9.54 9.86
CA ALA A 156 -1.26 9.55 8.42
C ALA A 156 -2.16 8.54 7.70
N PRO A 157 -2.85 8.95 6.62
CA PRO A 157 -3.60 8.07 5.74
C PRO A 157 -2.68 7.31 4.77
N HIS A 158 -3.27 6.57 3.82
CA HIS A 158 -2.50 5.83 2.79
C HIS A 158 -1.58 6.75 1.97
N GLY A 159 -2.06 7.92 1.58
CA GLY A 159 -1.31 8.93 0.83
C GLY A 159 -0.33 9.75 1.68
N LEU A 160 0.35 9.13 2.66
CA LEU A 160 1.22 9.80 3.64
C LEU A 160 2.39 10.58 3.01
N ASN A 161 2.86 10.15 1.87
CA ASN A 161 3.94 10.84 1.14
C ASN A 161 3.55 12.25 0.67
N LEU A 162 2.25 12.51 0.53
CA LEU A 162 1.72 13.83 0.20
C LEU A 162 1.18 14.55 1.44
N SER A 163 0.35 13.86 2.24
CA SER A 163 -0.31 14.45 3.41
C SER A 163 0.66 14.73 4.57
N HIS A 164 1.68 13.89 4.75
CA HIS A 164 2.68 13.97 5.82
C HIS A 164 4.09 14.00 5.23
N ALA A 165 4.28 14.80 4.16
CA ALA A 165 5.49 14.81 3.34
C ALA A 165 6.78 15.04 4.14
N GLN A 166 6.75 15.93 5.15
CA GLN A 166 7.94 16.21 5.98
C GLN A 166 8.35 14.95 6.75
N ALA A 167 7.43 14.33 7.49
CA ALA A 167 7.72 13.13 8.29
C ALA A 167 8.15 11.95 7.39
N PHE A 168 7.50 11.79 6.24
CA PHE A 168 7.86 10.78 5.24
C PHE A 168 9.28 10.99 4.72
N ASN A 169 9.61 12.21 4.29
CA ASN A 169 10.92 12.53 3.73
C ASN A 169 12.03 12.43 4.77
N ASP A 170 11.80 12.89 5.99
CA ASP A 170 12.79 12.80 7.07
C ASP A 170 13.12 11.33 7.38
N ALA A 171 12.12 10.48 7.49
CA ALA A 171 12.30 9.05 7.72
C ALA A 171 13.05 8.38 6.56
N LEU A 172 12.67 8.67 5.32
CA LEU A 172 13.31 8.14 4.12
C LEU A 172 14.77 8.58 4.03
N LEU A 173 15.05 9.87 4.21
CA LEU A 173 16.39 10.41 4.12
C LEU A 173 17.30 9.92 5.25
N ALA A 174 16.76 9.75 6.46
CA ALA A 174 17.51 9.15 7.56
C ALA A 174 17.92 7.70 7.23
N PHE A 175 17.00 6.90 6.70
CA PHE A 175 17.28 5.53 6.30
C PHE A 175 18.31 5.44 5.16
N LEU A 176 18.22 6.30 4.15
CA LEU A 176 19.13 6.26 2.99
C LEU A 176 20.57 6.73 3.30
N LYS A 177 20.81 7.30 4.49
CA LYS A 177 22.15 7.69 4.95
C LYS A 177 22.85 6.60 5.77
N THR A 178 22.14 5.52 6.10
CA THR A 178 22.70 4.37 6.83
C THR A 178 23.29 3.37 5.86
#